data_105aae23b574aadc50a2105721c12d14
#
_entry.id   105aae23b574aadc50a2105721c12d14
#
_cell.length_a   1.000
_cell.length_b   1.000
_cell.length_c   1.000
_cell.angle_alpha   90.00
_cell.angle_beta   90.00
_cell.angle_gamma   90.00
#
_symmetry.space_group_name_H-M   'P 1'
#
loop_
_entity.id
_entity.type
_entity.pdbx_description
1 polymer ?
#
loop_
_entity_poly.entity_id
_entity_poly.type
_entity_poly.pdbx_seq_one_letter_code
_entity_poly.pdbx_strand_id
1 'polypeptide(L)'
;ANGFYLGAWGSTIKWIKDSGSAAKGPVELDLYGGYKFEAAGIAYDVGYLRYEYVNNTYSKVSGVSANTDEVYGAATYGVVTAKYSYAFSDLFGTANSKGSAYFDLSANLDLGNGYTLTPHAGRQDIKNSPNSYSDFALTLGKDLGDGLSASVSAISTTAKHNTYYTSTATSYGTAKNAVVVGVKYAF
;
A
#
# COMPACT_ATOMS: atom_id res chain seq x y z
N ALA A 1 -23.45 -4.51 -10.80
CA ALA A 1 -23.26 -5.67 -10.51
C ALA A 1 -22.66 -6.68 -11.51
N ASN A 2 -21.80 -6.36 -12.41
CA ASN A 2 -21.20 -7.30 -13.37
C ASN A 2 -19.70 -7.47 -13.12
N GLY A 3 -19.25 -7.48 -11.84
CA GLY A 3 -17.84 -7.59 -11.48
C GLY A 3 -17.08 -6.26 -11.53
N PHE A 4 -17.60 -5.21 -12.16
CA PHE A 4 -16.97 -3.89 -12.17
C PHE A 4 -17.13 -3.18 -10.84
N TYR A 5 -16.11 -2.46 -10.43
CA TYR A 5 -16.13 -1.61 -9.25
C TYR A 5 -15.29 -0.35 -9.45
N LEU A 6 -15.65 0.68 -8.72
CA LEU A 6 -14.90 1.92 -8.54
C LEU A 6 -14.83 2.22 -7.05
N GLY A 7 -13.75 2.81 -6.61
CA GLY A 7 -13.58 3.21 -5.23
C GLY A 7 -12.61 4.37 -5.09
N ALA A 8 -12.68 4.99 -3.92
CA ALA A 8 -11.74 6.00 -3.48
C ALA A 8 -11.35 5.72 -2.03
N TRP A 9 -10.10 5.98 -1.71
CA TRP A 9 -9.57 5.93 -0.35
C TRP A 9 -8.79 7.21 -0.07
N GLY A 10 -8.70 7.64 1.17
CA GLY A 10 -7.96 8.84 1.51
C GLY A 10 -7.31 8.76 2.87
N SER A 11 -6.15 9.39 2.99
CA SER A 11 -5.39 9.47 4.23
C SER A 11 -4.63 10.78 4.36
N THR A 12 -4.37 11.16 5.60
CA THR A 12 -3.39 12.21 5.88
C THR A 12 -1.99 11.63 5.86
N ILE A 13 -1.06 12.34 5.23
CA ILE A 13 0.33 11.92 5.09
C ILE A 13 1.30 13.02 5.50
N LYS A 14 2.54 12.64 5.78
CA LYS A 14 3.62 13.58 6.13
C LYS A 14 4.85 13.46 5.24
N TRP A 15 5.04 12.36 4.52
CA TRP A 15 6.29 12.07 3.81
C TRP A 15 6.67 13.16 2.79
N ILE A 16 5.69 13.75 2.10
CA ILE A 16 5.95 14.85 1.17
C ILE A 16 6.48 16.08 1.91
N LYS A 17 5.82 16.47 3.00
CA LYS A 17 6.28 17.59 3.83
C LYS A 17 7.66 17.31 4.45
N ASP A 18 7.90 16.06 4.82
CA ASP A 18 9.14 15.64 5.46
C ASP A 18 10.30 15.52 4.46
N SER A 19 10.05 15.53 3.15
CA SER A 19 11.08 15.50 2.11
C SER A 19 11.82 16.85 1.92
N GLY A 20 11.27 17.94 2.46
CA GLY A 20 11.91 19.27 2.42
C GLY A 20 10.99 20.38 2.88
N SER A 21 11.54 21.44 3.45
CA SER A 21 10.80 22.55 4.05
C SER A 21 9.86 23.30 3.10
N ALA A 22 10.11 23.24 1.79
CA ALA A 22 9.27 23.85 0.77
C ALA A 22 8.20 22.92 0.21
N ALA A 23 8.25 21.61 0.54
CA ALA A 23 7.28 20.63 0.07
C ALA A 23 5.99 20.69 0.89
N LYS A 24 4.85 20.65 0.19
CA LYS A 24 3.50 20.59 0.77
C LYS A 24 2.75 19.45 0.12
N GLY A 25 1.84 18.85 0.85
CA GLY A 25 0.98 17.74 0.40
C GLY A 25 0.54 16.93 1.61
N PRO A 26 -0.56 17.33 2.28
CA PRO A 26 -0.99 16.69 3.53
C PRO A 26 -1.90 15.48 3.30
N VAL A 27 -2.37 15.26 2.06
CA VAL A 27 -3.41 14.27 1.75
C VAL A 27 -2.99 13.40 0.58
N GLU A 28 -3.17 12.11 0.73
CA GLU A 28 -3.15 11.09 -0.31
C GLU A 28 -4.60 10.69 -0.62
N LEU A 29 -4.96 10.67 -1.88
CA LEU A 29 -6.22 10.20 -2.41
C LEU A 29 -5.94 9.11 -3.43
N ASP A 30 -6.44 7.91 -3.17
CA ASP A 30 -6.32 6.77 -4.06
C ASP A 30 -7.63 6.60 -4.82
N LEU A 31 -7.56 6.68 -6.13
CA LEU A 31 -8.68 6.43 -7.02
C LEU A 31 -8.43 5.11 -7.74
N TYR A 32 -9.36 4.18 -7.61
CA TYR A 32 -9.19 2.86 -8.21
C TYR A 32 -10.47 2.33 -8.82
N GLY A 33 -10.28 1.45 -9.79
CA GLY A 33 -11.38 0.72 -10.41
C GLY A 33 -10.87 -0.55 -11.06
N GLY A 34 -11.75 -1.52 -11.20
CA GLY A 34 -11.36 -2.81 -11.71
C GLY A 34 -12.53 -3.72 -12.03
N TYR A 35 -12.17 -4.95 -12.30
CA TYR A 35 -13.09 -6.03 -12.61
C TYR A 35 -12.74 -7.29 -11.85
N LYS A 36 -13.72 -7.85 -11.12
CA LYS A 36 -13.61 -9.09 -10.38
C LYS A 36 -14.38 -10.18 -11.08
N PHE A 37 -13.78 -11.36 -11.19
CA PHE A 37 -14.41 -12.54 -11.76
C PHE A 37 -13.86 -13.81 -11.12
N GLU A 38 -14.56 -14.91 -11.32
CA GLU A 38 -14.14 -16.23 -10.86
C GLU A 38 -14.00 -17.17 -12.06
N ALA A 39 -12.93 -17.96 -12.07
CA ALA A 39 -12.72 -19.02 -13.04
C ALA A 39 -11.95 -20.17 -12.39
N ALA A 40 -12.38 -21.39 -12.64
CA ALA A 40 -11.76 -22.62 -12.12
C ALA A 40 -11.54 -22.63 -10.59
N GLY A 41 -12.44 -22.03 -9.81
CA GLY A 41 -12.36 -21.95 -8.34
C GLY A 41 -11.33 -20.94 -7.82
N ILE A 42 -10.84 -20.06 -8.70
CA ILE A 42 -9.93 -18.95 -8.36
C ILE A 42 -10.67 -17.64 -8.58
N ALA A 43 -10.68 -16.78 -7.55
CA ALA A 43 -11.20 -15.42 -7.67
C ALA A 43 -10.10 -14.49 -8.16
N TYR A 44 -10.38 -13.77 -9.26
CA TYR A 44 -9.47 -12.82 -9.89
C TYR A 44 -9.95 -11.39 -9.67
N ASP A 45 -8.99 -10.46 -9.54
CA ASP A 45 -9.22 -9.03 -9.49
C ASP A 45 -8.17 -8.33 -10.36
N VAL A 46 -8.60 -7.60 -11.39
CA VAL A 46 -7.71 -6.81 -12.25
C VAL A 46 -8.17 -5.37 -12.25
N GLY A 47 -7.24 -4.44 -12.14
CA GLY A 47 -7.64 -3.05 -12.03
C GLY A 47 -6.52 -2.04 -12.23
N TYR A 48 -6.91 -0.80 -12.08
CA TYR A 48 -6.08 0.38 -12.14
C TYR A 48 -6.18 1.12 -10.80
N LEU A 49 -5.08 1.72 -10.37
CA LEU A 49 -4.97 2.51 -9.16
C LEU A 49 -4.12 3.75 -9.45
N ARG A 50 -4.66 4.92 -9.09
CA ARG A 50 -3.94 6.18 -9.07
C ARG A 50 -3.77 6.65 -7.64
N TYR A 51 -2.53 6.87 -7.24
CA TYR A 51 -2.16 7.62 -6.03
C TYR A 51 -2.06 9.11 -6.39
N GLU A 52 -2.98 9.90 -5.90
CA GLU A 52 -3.02 11.35 -6.10
C GLU A 52 -2.67 12.06 -4.80
N TYR A 53 -1.57 12.80 -4.79
CA TYR A 53 -1.17 13.63 -3.66
C TYR A 53 -1.74 15.03 -3.86
N VAL A 54 -2.90 15.29 -3.26
CA VAL A 54 -3.71 16.48 -3.51
C VAL A 54 -2.95 17.75 -3.14
N ASN A 55 -2.93 18.72 -4.07
CA ASN A 55 -2.27 20.02 -3.91
C ASN A 55 -0.80 19.92 -3.45
N ASN A 56 -0.10 18.86 -3.84
CA ASN A 56 1.30 18.71 -3.48
C ASN A 56 2.20 19.66 -4.31
N THR A 57 3.30 20.05 -3.70
CA THR A 57 4.37 20.85 -4.35
C THR A 57 5.66 20.06 -4.52
N TYR A 58 5.60 18.72 -4.39
CA TYR A 58 6.78 17.85 -4.41
C TYR A 58 7.58 18.01 -5.70
N SER A 59 6.92 18.06 -6.86
CA SER A 59 7.58 18.24 -8.15
C SER A 59 8.32 19.56 -8.30
N LYS A 60 7.91 20.62 -7.59
CA LYS A 60 8.62 21.91 -7.59
C LYS A 60 9.95 21.83 -6.84
N VAL A 61 10.10 20.89 -5.94
CA VAL A 61 11.29 20.68 -5.11
C VAL A 61 12.18 19.59 -5.69
N SER A 62 11.58 18.47 -6.14
CA SER A 62 12.31 17.29 -6.63
C SER A 62 12.45 17.21 -8.15
N GLY A 63 11.64 17.96 -8.91
CA GLY A 63 11.55 17.85 -10.37
C GLY A 63 10.72 16.65 -10.86
N VAL A 64 10.18 15.82 -9.97
CA VAL A 64 9.44 14.59 -10.28
C VAL A 64 8.07 14.61 -9.63
N SER A 65 7.05 14.09 -10.30
CA SER A 65 5.71 13.96 -9.71
C SER A 65 5.72 12.93 -8.56
N ALA A 66 5.06 13.26 -7.45
CA ALA A 66 4.79 12.32 -6.39
C ALA A 66 3.69 11.31 -6.77
N ASN A 67 2.77 11.70 -7.66
CA ASN A 67 1.65 10.88 -8.08
C ASN A 67 2.13 9.64 -8.83
N THR A 68 1.43 8.53 -8.60
CA THR A 68 1.77 7.23 -9.18
C THR A 68 0.54 6.59 -9.81
N ASP A 69 0.73 5.98 -10.96
CA ASP A 69 -0.29 5.23 -11.68
C ASP A 69 0.15 3.77 -11.80
N GLU A 70 -0.74 2.84 -11.39
CA GLU A 70 -0.49 1.41 -11.41
C GLU A 70 -1.62 0.63 -12.08
N VAL A 71 -1.27 -0.48 -12.69
CA VAL A 71 -2.20 -1.56 -13.00
C VAL A 71 -1.88 -2.75 -12.09
N TYR A 72 -2.90 -3.51 -11.72
CA TYR A 72 -2.70 -4.67 -10.87
C TYR A 72 -3.53 -5.87 -11.30
N GLY A 73 -3.05 -7.04 -10.91
CA GLY A 73 -3.78 -8.30 -10.98
C GLY A 73 -3.61 -9.08 -9.69
N ALA A 74 -4.70 -9.64 -9.19
CA ALA A 74 -4.70 -10.52 -8.03
C ALA A 74 -5.43 -11.81 -8.33
N ALA A 75 -5.02 -12.88 -7.66
CA ALA A 75 -5.65 -14.19 -7.69
C ALA A 75 -5.77 -14.73 -6.27
N THR A 76 -6.97 -15.16 -5.89
CA THR A 76 -7.25 -15.77 -4.58
C THR A 76 -7.72 -17.20 -4.76
N TYR A 77 -7.00 -18.12 -4.13
CA TYR A 77 -7.39 -19.53 -4.05
C TYR A 77 -7.49 -19.96 -2.58
N GLY A 78 -8.67 -20.39 -2.18
CA GLY A 78 -8.97 -20.66 -0.78
C GLY A 78 -8.73 -19.43 0.10
N VAL A 79 -7.79 -19.53 1.02
CA VAL A 79 -7.45 -18.45 1.96
C VAL A 79 -6.27 -17.59 1.50
N VAL A 80 -5.59 -17.97 0.40
CA VAL A 80 -4.35 -17.34 -0.07
C VAL A 80 -4.64 -16.40 -1.23
N THR A 81 -4.10 -15.19 -1.17
CA THR A 81 -4.14 -14.18 -2.24
C THR A 81 -2.73 -13.82 -2.66
N ALA A 82 -2.47 -13.83 -3.96
CA ALA A 82 -1.29 -13.26 -4.58
C ALA A 82 -1.71 -12.05 -5.44
N LYS A 83 -1.03 -10.91 -5.29
CA LYS A 83 -1.27 -9.69 -6.08
C LYS A 83 0.03 -9.18 -6.65
N TYR A 84 -0.01 -8.70 -7.89
CA TYR A 84 1.09 -8.02 -8.55
C TYR A 84 0.61 -6.66 -9.05
N SER A 85 1.30 -5.59 -8.62
CA SER A 85 1.08 -4.22 -9.07
C SER A 85 2.27 -3.74 -9.89
N TYR A 86 2.01 -3.04 -10.98
CA TYR A 86 3.02 -2.51 -11.90
C TYR A 86 2.79 -1.02 -12.12
N ALA A 87 3.79 -0.21 -11.75
CA ALA A 87 3.76 1.24 -11.95
C ALA A 87 4.16 1.60 -13.39
N PHE A 88 3.26 2.21 -14.13
CA PHE A 88 3.54 2.70 -15.48
C PHE A 88 3.82 4.21 -15.54
N SER A 89 3.88 4.86 -14.38
CA SER A 89 4.50 6.16 -14.12
C SER A 89 5.72 6.01 -13.22
N ASP A 90 6.41 7.09 -12.89
CA ASP A 90 7.41 7.09 -11.83
C ASP A 90 6.76 6.79 -10.48
N LEU A 91 7.44 6.00 -9.64
CA LEU A 91 6.94 5.52 -8.37
C LEU A 91 7.23 6.53 -7.26
N PHE A 92 6.17 7.12 -6.66
CA PHE A 92 6.22 7.97 -5.46
C PHE A 92 7.36 9.00 -5.49
N GLY A 93 7.48 9.73 -6.61
CA GLY A 93 8.49 10.77 -6.77
C GLY A 93 9.93 10.29 -6.95
N THR A 94 10.14 9.02 -7.22
CA THR A 94 11.46 8.46 -7.57
C THR A 94 11.69 8.61 -9.07
N ALA A 95 12.66 9.41 -9.46
CA ALA A 95 12.96 9.68 -10.87
C ALA A 95 13.38 8.41 -11.63
N ASN A 96 12.90 8.27 -12.87
CA ASN A 96 13.21 7.16 -13.77
C ASN A 96 12.80 5.79 -13.22
N SER A 97 11.84 5.74 -12.31
CA SER A 97 11.38 4.51 -11.66
C SER A 97 10.14 3.88 -12.29
N LYS A 98 9.69 4.41 -13.44
CA LYS A 98 8.67 3.75 -14.26
C LYS A 98 9.04 2.29 -14.52
N GLY A 99 8.09 1.39 -14.31
CA GLY A 99 8.32 -0.06 -14.37
C GLY A 99 8.67 -0.69 -13.02
N SER A 100 8.54 0.08 -11.93
CA SER A 100 8.56 -0.47 -10.57
C SER A 100 7.38 -1.41 -10.35
N ALA A 101 7.55 -2.38 -9.47
CA ALA A 101 6.51 -3.37 -9.22
C ALA A 101 6.47 -3.77 -7.75
N TYR A 102 5.27 -4.12 -7.28
CA TYR A 102 5.05 -4.69 -5.96
C TYR A 102 4.36 -6.05 -6.07
N PHE A 103 4.97 -7.05 -5.47
CA PHE A 103 4.37 -8.36 -5.29
C PHE A 103 3.91 -8.52 -3.84
N ASP A 104 2.67 -8.94 -3.67
CA ASP A 104 2.03 -9.20 -2.37
C ASP A 104 1.56 -10.65 -2.31
N LEU A 105 1.85 -11.30 -1.21
CA LEU A 105 1.32 -12.62 -0.87
C LEU A 105 0.74 -12.55 0.54
N SER A 106 -0.53 -12.88 0.67
CA SER A 106 -1.22 -12.89 1.95
C SER A 106 -2.13 -14.11 2.10
N ALA A 107 -2.48 -14.43 3.35
CA ALA A 107 -3.51 -15.42 3.64
C ALA A 107 -4.46 -14.86 4.69
N ASN A 108 -5.75 -15.20 4.60
CA ASN A 108 -6.75 -14.81 5.59
C ASN A 108 -7.29 -16.07 6.28
N LEU A 109 -6.81 -16.30 7.50
CA LEU A 109 -7.10 -17.50 8.27
C LEU A 109 -8.20 -17.19 9.31
N ASP A 110 -9.35 -17.83 9.17
CA ASP A 110 -10.41 -17.77 10.20
C ASP A 110 -10.02 -18.66 11.38
N LEU A 111 -9.88 -18.05 12.56
CA LEU A 111 -9.58 -18.74 13.83
C LEU A 111 -10.85 -19.05 14.65
N GLY A 112 -12.02 -18.72 14.11
CA GLY A 112 -13.29 -18.86 14.82
C GLY A 112 -13.57 -17.71 15.79
N ASN A 113 -14.80 -17.66 16.28
CA ASN A 113 -15.27 -16.62 17.23
C ASN A 113 -15.01 -15.19 16.79
N GLY A 114 -14.98 -14.90 15.46
CA GLY A 114 -14.70 -13.58 14.91
C GLY A 114 -13.22 -13.17 14.96
N TYR A 115 -12.30 -14.08 15.25
CA TYR A 115 -10.85 -13.83 15.13
C TYR A 115 -10.34 -14.23 13.76
N THR A 116 -9.47 -13.41 13.19
CA THR A 116 -8.74 -13.68 11.94
C THR A 116 -7.26 -13.50 12.14
N LEU A 117 -6.44 -14.32 11.48
CA LEU A 117 -5.00 -14.15 11.41
C LEU A 117 -4.60 -13.95 9.95
N THR A 118 -3.91 -12.85 9.67
CA THR A 118 -3.48 -12.51 8.32
C THR A 118 -1.96 -12.34 8.26
N PRO A 119 -1.20 -13.39 7.91
CA PRO A 119 0.18 -13.27 7.50
C PRO A 119 0.26 -12.60 6.12
N HIS A 120 1.28 -11.78 5.92
CA HIS A 120 1.58 -11.05 4.70
C HIS A 120 3.08 -11.03 4.44
N ALA A 121 3.48 -11.12 3.18
CA ALA A 121 4.83 -10.89 2.69
C ALA A 121 4.77 -10.11 1.39
N GLY A 122 5.54 -9.02 1.31
CA GLY A 122 5.61 -8.14 0.16
C GLY A 122 7.02 -7.94 -0.36
N ARG A 123 7.13 -7.63 -1.66
CA ARG A 123 8.38 -7.22 -2.30
C ARG A 123 8.13 -6.04 -3.20
N GLN A 124 8.73 -4.89 -2.84
CA GLN A 124 8.79 -3.70 -3.69
C GLN A 124 10.10 -3.69 -4.47
N ASP A 125 10.01 -3.80 -5.78
CA ASP A 125 11.11 -3.53 -6.70
C ASP A 125 10.97 -2.10 -7.23
N ILE A 126 11.95 -1.24 -6.89
CA ILE A 126 12.00 0.14 -7.37
C ILE A 126 12.98 0.19 -8.52
N LYS A 127 12.47 0.41 -9.74
CA LYS A 127 13.28 0.44 -10.97
C LYS A 127 14.35 1.52 -10.87
N ASN A 128 15.56 1.19 -11.32
CA ASN A 128 16.72 2.09 -11.33
C ASN A 128 17.08 2.68 -9.95
N SER A 129 16.72 2.01 -8.85
CA SER A 129 16.97 2.46 -7.48
C SER A 129 17.52 1.33 -6.62
N PRO A 130 18.47 1.60 -5.73
CA PRO A 130 18.96 0.61 -4.75
C PRO A 130 18.02 0.42 -3.56
N ASN A 131 16.88 1.10 -3.53
CA ASN A 131 15.97 1.18 -2.37
C ASN A 131 14.83 0.15 -2.40
N SER A 132 14.92 -0.87 -3.26
CA SER A 132 14.00 -2.01 -3.25
C SER A 132 14.02 -2.73 -1.90
N TYR A 133 12.86 -3.18 -1.42
CA TYR A 133 12.74 -3.81 -0.10
C TYR A 133 11.70 -4.93 -0.09
N SER A 134 11.75 -5.75 0.94
CA SER A 134 10.67 -6.67 1.31
C SER A 134 10.05 -6.21 2.63
N ASP A 135 8.79 -6.51 2.81
CA ASP A 135 8.07 -6.26 4.05
C ASP A 135 7.23 -7.48 4.43
N PHE A 136 6.98 -7.59 5.73
CA PHE A 136 6.26 -8.69 6.34
C PHE A 136 5.32 -8.14 7.39
N ALA A 137 4.14 -8.71 7.49
CA ALA A 137 3.20 -8.40 8.55
C ALA A 137 2.51 -9.65 9.07
N LEU A 138 2.17 -9.63 10.34
CA LEU A 138 1.27 -10.58 10.95
C LEU A 138 0.19 -9.81 11.70
N THR A 139 -1.04 -9.90 11.22
CA THR A 139 -2.18 -9.17 11.76
C THR A 139 -3.15 -10.13 12.43
N LEU A 140 -3.47 -9.87 13.69
CA LEU A 140 -4.59 -10.48 14.39
C LEU A 140 -5.76 -9.49 14.38
N GLY A 141 -6.86 -9.89 13.78
CA GLY A 141 -8.11 -9.16 13.71
C GLY A 141 -9.16 -9.74 14.65
N LYS A 142 -10.09 -8.90 15.09
CA LYS A 142 -11.29 -9.28 15.86
C LYS A 142 -12.49 -8.53 15.32
N ASP A 143 -13.48 -9.25 14.87
CA ASP A 143 -14.82 -8.72 14.62
C ASP A 143 -15.53 -8.52 15.97
N LEU A 144 -15.99 -7.29 16.21
CA LEU A 144 -16.69 -6.88 17.42
C LEU A 144 -18.22 -6.78 17.21
N GLY A 145 -18.68 -7.07 15.98
CA GLY A 145 -20.08 -6.97 15.60
C GLY A 145 -20.47 -5.58 15.09
N ASP A 146 -21.65 -5.49 14.49
CA ASP A 146 -22.25 -4.23 14.00
C ASP A 146 -21.35 -3.38 13.11
N GLY A 147 -20.49 -4.02 12.30
CA GLY A 147 -19.54 -3.35 11.41
C GLY A 147 -18.27 -2.85 12.12
N LEU A 148 -18.12 -3.04 13.43
CA LEU A 148 -16.94 -2.64 14.19
C LEU A 148 -15.92 -3.78 14.24
N SER A 149 -14.66 -3.48 14.00
CA SER A 149 -13.54 -4.43 14.15
C SER A 149 -12.30 -3.76 14.73
N ALA A 150 -11.47 -4.55 15.38
CA ALA A 150 -10.17 -4.13 15.90
C ALA A 150 -9.06 -5.03 15.38
N SER A 151 -7.84 -4.52 15.32
CA SER A 151 -6.68 -5.31 14.89
C SER A 151 -5.41 -4.89 15.60
N VAL A 152 -4.46 -5.81 15.68
CA VAL A 152 -3.08 -5.55 16.04
C VAL A 152 -2.18 -6.23 14.99
N SER A 153 -1.20 -5.48 14.48
CA SER A 153 -0.27 -5.93 13.45
C SER A 153 1.18 -5.76 13.93
N ALA A 154 1.97 -6.81 13.81
CA ALA A 154 3.42 -6.72 13.89
C ALA A 154 3.96 -6.60 12.46
N ILE A 155 4.73 -5.55 12.18
CA ILE A 155 5.25 -5.23 10.84
C ILE A 155 6.76 -5.19 10.88
N SER A 156 7.42 -5.77 9.87
CA SER A 156 8.86 -5.69 9.68
C SER A 156 9.23 -5.39 8.23
N THR A 157 10.41 -4.83 8.00
CA THR A 157 10.89 -4.48 6.66
C THR A 157 12.38 -4.69 6.53
N THR A 158 12.83 -5.01 5.30
CA THR A 158 14.24 -5.04 4.91
C THR A 158 14.72 -3.70 4.33
N ALA A 159 13.84 -2.69 4.27
CA ALA A 159 14.21 -1.36 3.81
C ALA A 159 15.38 -0.81 4.65
N LYS A 160 16.38 -0.23 3.98
CA LYS A 160 17.58 0.27 4.65
C LYS A 160 17.31 1.64 5.25
N HIS A 161 17.76 1.84 6.49
CA HIS A 161 17.74 3.16 7.12
C HIS A 161 18.78 4.06 6.43
N ASN A 162 18.36 4.77 5.39
CA ASN A 162 19.17 5.72 4.60
C ASN A 162 18.37 7.00 4.32
N THR A 163 18.94 7.92 3.57
CA THR A 163 18.32 9.20 3.24
C THR A 163 16.99 9.07 2.49
N TYR A 164 16.77 7.97 1.77
CA TYR A 164 15.52 7.71 1.06
C TYR A 164 14.35 7.45 2.04
N TYR A 165 14.62 6.71 3.13
CA TYR A 165 13.63 6.36 4.14
C TYR A 165 13.76 7.17 5.44
N THR A 166 14.45 8.30 5.40
CA THR A 166 14.65 9.16 6.57
C THR A 166 14.11 10.55 6.27
N SER A 167 13.19 11.02 7.09
CA SER A 167 12.70 12.41 7.02
C SER A 167 13.86 13.38 7.22
N THR A 168 14.07 14.28 6.25
CA THR A 168 15.08 15.33 6.36
C THR A 168 14.70 16.41 7.38
N ALA A 169 13.39 16.59 7.62
CA ALA A 169 12.89 17.58 8.56
C ALA A 169 12.99 17.15 10.03
N THR A 170 12.89 15.85 10.30
CA THR A 170 12.79 15.33 11.68
C THR A 170 13.85 14.29 12.02
N SER A 171 14.70 13.90 11.06
CA SER A 171 15.64 12.76 11.17
C SER A 171 14.94 11.43 11.55
N TYR A 172 13.63 11.34 11.30
CA TYR A 172 12.84 10.15 11.60
C TYR A 172 12.96 9.14 10.45
N GLY A 173 13.44 7.93 10.75
CA GLY A 173 13.50 6.84 9.77
C GLY A 173 12.15 6.12 9.66
N THR A 174 11.66 5.94 8.45
CA THR A 174 10.43 5.17 8.16
C THR A 174 10.69 3.67 7.97
N ALA A 175 11.94 3.29 7.68
CA ALA A 175 12.38 1.89 7.54
C ALA A 175 12.56 1.22 8.91
N LYS A 176 11.46 0.98 9.64
CA LYS A 176 11.47 0.41 10.99
C LYS A 176 10.40 -0.67 11.15
N ASN A 177 10.69 -1.62 12.02
CA ASN A 177 9.67 -2.53 12.53
C ASN A 177 8.71 -1.76 13.43
N ALA A 178 7.44 -2.14 13.41
CA ALA A 178 6.39 -1.45 14.15
C ALA A 178 5.33 -2.43 14.65
N VAL A 179 4.64 -2.02 15.70
CA VAL A 179 3.35 -2.60 16.11
C VAL A 179 2.28 -1.55 15.84
N VAL A 180 1.24 -1.92 15.12
CA VAL A 180 0.13 -1.04 14.76
C VAL A 180 -1.14 -1.59 15.36
N VAL A 181 -1.92 -0.73 16.00
CA VAL A 181 -3.28 -1.04 16.48
C VAL A 181 -4.26 -0.28 15.62
N GLY A 182 -5.30 -0.96 15.15
CA GLY A 182 -6.32 -0.40 14.29
C GLY A 182 -7.72 -0.65 14.82
N VAL A 183 -8.62 0.29 14.53
CA VAL A 183 -10.06 0.14 14.69
C VAL A 183 -10.70 0.55 13.37
N LYS A 184 -11.65 -0.25 12.89
CA LYS A 184 -12.37 -0.01 11.63
C LYS A 184 -13.86 -0.11 11.89
N TYR A 185 -14.60 0.81 11.31
CA TYR A 185 -16.06 0.75 11.24
C TYR A 185 -16.51 0.71 9.77
N ALA A 186 -17.34 -0.25 9.43
CA ALA A 186 -17.96 -0.40 8.12
C ALA A 186 -19.47 -0.20 8.26
N PHE A 187 -20.07 0.67 7.42
CA PHE A 187 -21.50 1.02 7.41
C PHE A 187 -22.12 0.81 6.04
#